data_fbd87cfcab2d36794471ad65612bab75
#
_entry.id   fbd87cfcab2d36794471ad65612bab75
#
_cell.length_a   1.000
_cell.length_b   1.000
_cell.length_c   1.000
_cell.angle_alpha   90.00
_cell.angle_beta   90.00
_cell.angle_gamma   90.00
#
_symmetry.space_group_name_H-M   'P 1'
#
loop_
_entity.id
_entity.type
_entity.pdbx_description
1 polymer ?
#
loop_
_entity_poly.entity_id
_entity_poly.type
_entity_poly.pdbx_seq_one_letter_code
_entity_poly.pdbx_strand_id
1 'polypeptide(L)'
;GTMLTVIRKISEKATECAEKFEDLVAFLKEIVEAGKKAVDETPELLPKLKEAGVVDAGGKGLFFFFEGFYKVTTELNLLAELQKAQVKENEFDKTIANINHDPESIHFQYCTEFIILNGNFDTDEYKKRVLELGDSAVFAQTSKKFKTHIHTNHPGKAIEIALEYGPLEKMKVENMKLQHDNLQIFSEKDEAKIFANKKIDKTKSAFVILADSENLKDEFLKLGADVVILGGQSKNPSVQEILNAIGKTEKENVYILPNNKNVITTAKMAAEKSKKTVVVLDTKTMLDGYYFLRNKDTDIDELKEAASRNYSVEITKAVRDTKIEDLSIEKDDFIGLVNGKIKYAKKSLKEVADAILDDLVTKNTITAVVVSGNEKDEASQKSIEEKLAGLKTANINGNQENYYYYLYIENKDPNMPEIAI
;
A
#
# COMPACT_ATOMS: atom_id res chain seq x y z
N GLY A 1 -26.67 -13.15 5.93
CA GLY A 1 -25.94 -12.86 7.15
C GLY A 1 -26.33 -11.49 7.70
N THR A 2 -26.05 -11.24 8.94
CA THR A 2 -26.39 -10.03 9.71
C THR A 2 -25.93 -8.73 9.06
N MET A 3 -24.72 -8.69 8.49
CA MET A 3 -24.22 -7.55 7.72
C MET A 3 -25.11 -7.21 6.51
N LEU A 4 -25.57 -8.23 5.78
CA LEU A 4 -26.51 -8.04 4.67
C LEU A 4 -27.88 -7.50 5.13
N THR A 5 -28.30 -7.85 6.34
CA THR A 5 -29.52 -7.29 6.92
C THR A 5 -29.34 -5.80 7.26
N VAL A 6 -28.19 -5.41 7.82
CA VAL A 6 -27.88 -4.01 8.12
C VAL A 6 -27.87 -3.17 6.84
N ILE A 7 -27.13 -3.57 5.80
CA ILE A 7 -27.09 -2.80 4.54
C ILE A 7 -28.46 -2.71 3.87
N ARG A 8 -29.25 -3.80 3.90
CA ARG A 8 -30.60 -3.78 3.36
C ARG A 8 -31.50 -2.77 4.07
N LYS A 9 -31.46 -2.73 5.41
CA LYS A 9 -32.23 -1.75 6.21
C LYS A 9 -31.83 -0.31 5.93
N ILE A 10 -30.52 -0.06 5.78
CA ILE A 10 -29.99 1.24 5.36
C ILE A 10 -30.53 1.59 3.97
N SER A 11 -30.49 0.67 3.01
CA SER A 11 -30.97 0.86 1.63
C SER A 11 -32.47 1.09 1.55
N GLU A 12 -33.28 0.32 2.29
CA GLU A 12 -34.73 0.50 2.38
C GLU A 12 -35.07 1.90 2.88
N LYS A 13 -34.37 2.34 3.95
CA LYS A 13 -34.57 3.68 4.53
C LYS A 13 -34.10 4.78 3.54
N ALA A 14 -32.98 4.58 2.89
CA ALA A 14 -32.48 5.53 1.88
C ALA A 14 -33.50 5.71 0.75
N THR A 15 -34.10 4.63 0.25
CA THR A 15 -35.12 4.68 -0.79
C THR A 15 -36.37 5.42 -0.31
N GLU A 16 -36.82 5.15 0.93
CA GLU A 16 -37.96 5.85 1.53
C GLU A 16 -37.73 7.35 1.67
N CYS A 17 -36.49 7.75 2.01
CA CYS A 17 -36.14 9.13 2.30
C CYS A 17 -35.72 9.93 1.06
N ALA A 18 -35.35 9.28 -0.05
CA ALA A 18 -34.80 9.92 -1.24
C ALA A 18 -35.75 10.98 -1.87
N GLU A 19 -37.06 10.77 -1.77
CA GLU A 19 -38.05 11.71 -2.26
C GLU A 19 -38.55 12.71 -1.22
N LYS A 20 -38.21 12.49 0.08
CA LYS A 20 -38.72 13.29 1.19
C LYS A 20 -37.80 14.42 1.62
N PHE A 21 -36.48 14.26 1.38
CA PHE A 21 -35.47 15.21 1.84
C PHE A 21 -34.69 15.77 0.66
N GLU A 22 -34.67 17.09 0.53
CA GLU A 22 -33.78 17.83 -0.37
C GLU A 22 -32.43 18.09 0.28
N ASP A 23 -32.39 18.12 1.62
CA ASP A 23 -31.17 18.33 2.41
C ASP A 23 -30.44 17.01 2.68
N LEU A 24 -29.17 16.95 2.21
CA LEU A 24 -28.30 15.78 2.36
C LEU A 24 -28.04 15.43 3.85
N VAL A 25 -27.94 16.42 4.71
CA VAL A 25 -27.69 16.19 6.15
C VAL A 25 -28.87 15.50 6.81
N ALA A 26 -30.08 15.98 6.54
CA ALA A 26 -31.32 15.37 7.02
C ALA A 26 -31.51 13.95 6.47
N PHE A 27 -31.22 13.74 5.19
CA PHE A 27 -31.24 12.42 4.54
C PHE A 27 -30.27 11.43 5.19
N LEU A 28 -28.99 11.82 5.37
CA LEU A 28 -27.98 10.98 5.98
C LEU A 28 -28.26 10.65 7.44
N LYS A 29 -28.88 11.59 8.19
CA LYS A 29 -29.30 11.35 9.57
C LYS A 29 -30.25 10.15 9.69
N GLU A 30 -31.29 10.14 8.87
CA GLU A 30 -32.27 9.05 8.85
C GLU A 30 -31.66 7.69 8.49
N ILE A 31 -30.74 7.67 7.53
CA ILE A 31 -30.02 6.46 7.12
C ILE A 31 -29.16 5.91 8.26
N VAL A 32 -28.42 6.80 8.94
CA VAL A 32 -27.56 6.43 10.07
C VAL A 32 -28.37 5.91 11.24
N GLU A 33 -29.51 6.54 11.57
CA GLU A 33 -30.41 6.08 12.62
C GLU A 33 -30.97 4.68 12.30
N ALA A 34 -31.38 4.43 11.05
CA ALA A 34 -31.82 3.12 10.63
C ALA A 34 -30.71 2.06 10.67
N GLY A 35 -29.49 2.44 10.28
CA GLY A 35 -28.31 1.59 10.35
C GLY A 35 -27.96 1.21 11.79
N LYS A 36 -27.98 2.16 12.71
CA LYS A 36 -27.75 1.93 14.13
C LYS A 36 -28.75 0.93 14.71
N LYS A 37 -30.02 1.19 14.46
CA LYS A 37 -31.10 0.28 14.92
C LYS A 37 -30.92 -1.13 14.37
N ALA A 38 -30.59 -1.27 13.10
CA ALA A 38 -30.36 -2.58 12.48
C ALA A 38 -29.15 -3.30 13.09
N VAL A 39 -28.08 -2.59 13.48
CA VAL A 39 -26.94 -3.18 14.20
C VAL A 39 -27.35 -3.64 15.59
N ASP A 40 -28.07 -2.83 16.34
CA ASP A 40 -28.52 -3.14 17.70
C ASP A 40 -29.47 -4.37 17.72
N GLU A 41 -30.19 -4.61 16.63
CA GLU A 41 -31.09 -5.78 16.46
C GLU A 41 -30.34 -7.06 16.02
N THR A 42 -29.05 -7.01 15.65
CA THR A 42 -28.30 -8.19 15.17
C THR A 42 -28.20 -9.34 16.18
N PRO A 43 -28.16 -9.15 17.51
CA PRO A 43 -28.18 -10.25 18.48
C PRO A 43 -29.48 -11.09 18.39
N GLU A 44 -30.59 -10.47 18.05
CA GLU A 44 -31.87 -11.20 17.90
C GLU A 44 -31.93 -12.04 16.63
N LEU A 45 -31.05 -11.76 15.65
CA LEU A 45 -30.98 -12.49 14.38
C LEU A 45 -30.03 -13.70 14.42
N LEU A 46 -29.12 -13.76 15.40
CA LEU A 46 -28.12 -14.82 15.54
C LEU A 46 -27.95 -15.22 17.01
N PRO A 47 -28.35 -16.46 17.39
CA PRO A 47 -28.25 -16.94 18.78
C PRO A 47 -26.85 -16.78 19.39
N LYS A 48 -25.79 -17.01 18.60
CA LYS A 48 -24.40 -16.86 19.06
C LYS A 48 -24.04 -15.42 19.46
N LEU A 49 -24.60 -14.42 18.80
CA LEU A 49 -24.37 -13.00 19.16
C LEU A 49 -25.14 -12.66 20.44
N LYS A 50 -26.34 -13.22 20.59
CA LYS A 50 -27.16 -13.05 21.79
C LYS A 50 -26.50 -13.70 23.01
N GLU A 51 -25.97 -14.91 22.88
CA GLU A 51 -25.23 -15.63 23.94
C GLU A 51 -23.95 -14.87 24.35
N ALA A 52 -23.26 -14.28 23.36
CA ALA A 52 -22.03 -13.51 23.60
C ALA A 52 -22.31 -12.07 24.10
N GLY A 53 -23.55 -11.58 24.08
CA GLY A 53 -23.92 -10.24 24.47
C GLY A 53 -23.31 -9.13 23.58
N VAL A 54 -23.06 -9.45 22.28
CA VAL A 54 -22.41 -8.53 21.35
C VAL A 54 -23.23 -8.38 20.08
N VAL A 55 -23.04 -7.22 19.40
CA VAL A 55 -23.60 -6.97 18.07
C VAL A 55 -22.69 -7.53 16.98
N ASP A 56 -23.21 -7.67 15.75
CA ASP A 56 -22.42 -8.10 14.59
C ASP A 56 -21.32 -7.08 14.26
N ALA A 57 -20.06 -7.51 14.30
CA ALA A 57 -18.90 -6.66 14.06
C ALA A 57 -18.86 -6.11 12.62
N GLY A 58 -19.26 -6.92 11.61
CA GLY A 58 -19.35 -6.51 10.22
C GLY A 58 -20.44 -5.45 9.99
N GLY A 59 -21.63 -5.67 10.58
CA GLY A 59 -22.72 -4.69 10.55
C GLY A 59 -22.36 -3.40 11.24
N LYS A 60 -21.66 -3.46 12.39
CA LYS A 60 -21.17 -2.31 13.11
C LYS A 60 -20.13 -1.51 12.33
N GLY A 61 -19.20 -2.19 11.64
CA GLY A 61 -18.24 -1.55 10.76
C GLY A 61 -18.90 -0.79 9.61
N LEU A 62 -19.91 -1.42 8.99
CA LEU A 62 -20.71 -0.78 7.94
C LEU A 62 -21.49 0.44 8.46
N PHE A 63 -22.08 0.35 9.66
CA PHE A 63 -22.72 1.49 10.33
C PHE A 63 -21.75 2.66 10.52
N PHE A 64 -20.55 2.41 11.04
CA PHE A 64 -19.54 3.46 11.23
C PHE A 64 -19.11 4.14 9.91
N PHE A 65 -19.13 3.43 8.79
CA PHE A 65 -18.90 4.03 7.49
C PHE A 65 -19.95 5.11 7.17
N PHE A 66 -21.25 4.79 7.31
CA PHE A 66 -22.32 5.77 7.09
C PHE A 66 -22.35 6.88 8.15
N GLU A 67 -22.05 6.57 9.40
CA GLU A 67 -21.94 7.57 10.47
C GLU A 67 -20.79 8.57 10.17
N GLY A 68 -19.68 8.10 9.61
CA GLY A 68 -18.58 8.95 9.14
C GLY A 68 -19.04 9.94 8.07
N PHE A 69 -19.81 9.49 7.08
CA PHE A 69 -20.40 10.37 6.07
C PHE A 69 -21.29 11.45 6.71
N TYR A 70 -22.16 11.06 7.62
CA TYR A 70 -23.04 12.01 8.32
C TYR A 70 -22.24 13.04 9.12
N LYS A 71 -21.21 12.61 9.88
CA LYS A 71 -20.36 13.52 10.67
C LYS A 71 -19.62 14.52 9.78
N VAL A 72 -19.05 14.08 8.68
CA VAL A 72 -18.36 14.97 7.74
C VAL A 72 -19.29 16.00 7.12
N THR A 73 -20.53 15.61 6.79
CA THR A 73 -21.51 16.56 6.20
C THR A 73 -22.09 17.53 7.22
N THR A 74 -22.11 17.18 8.52
CA THR A 74 -22.58 18.06 9.59
C THR A 74 -21.51 19.04 10.09
N GLU A 75 -20.22 18.72 9.95
CA GLU A 75 -19.13 19.62 10.27
C GLU A 75 -18.88 20.60 9.12
N LEU A 76 -19.67 21.64 9.07
CA LEU A 76 -19.69 22.69 8.01
C LEU A 76 -18.31 23.36 7.74
N ASN A 77 -17.39 23.32 8.67
CA ASN A 77 -16.04 23.85 8.50
C ASN A 77 -15.18 23.01 7.53
N LEU A 78 -15.39 21.69 7.47
CA LEU A 78 -14.63 20.82 6.58
C LEU A 78 -15.07 20.98 5.11
N LEU A 79 -16.37 21.20 4.86
CA LEU A 79 -16.89 21.50 3.52
C LEU A 79 -16.41 22.86 3.00
N ALA A 80 -16.28 23.86 3.87
CA ALA A 80 -15.75 25.17 3.48
C ALA A 80 -14.24 25.12 3.24
N GLU A 81 -13.48 24.27 3.92
CA GLU A 81 -12.06 24.03 3.64
C GLU A 81 -11.85 23.18 2.39
N LEU A 82 -12.69 22.18 2.14
CA LEU A 82 -12.69 21.35 0.92
C LEU A 82 -13.10 22.15 -0.32
N GLN A 83 -13.97 23.16 -0.18
CA GLN A 83 -14.30 24.10 -1.27
C GLN A 83 -13.20 25.11 -1.54
N LYS A 84 -12.39 25.47 -0.54
CA LYS A 84 -11.19 26.34 -0.70
C LYS A 84 -9.97 25.56 -1.20
N ALA A 85 -9.83 24.31 -0.84
CA ALA A 85 -8.94 23.37 -1.48
C ALA A 85 -9.69 22.83 -2.68
N GLN A 86 -9.42 23.35 -3.88
CA GLN A 86 -9.86 22.71 -5.13
C GLN A 86 -9.27 21.30 -5.18
N VAL A 87 -9.92 20.35 -4.49
CA VAL A 87 -9.63 18.93 -4.63
C VAL A 87 -10.13 18.54 -6.00
N LYS A 88 -9.18 18.46 -6.94
CA LYS A 88 -9.42 17.96 -8.28
C LYS A 88 -10.03 16.56 -8.15
N GLU A 89 -11.07 16.29 -8.90
CA GLU A 89 -11.82 15.03 -9.09
C GLU A 89 -10.97 13.76 -9.33
N ASN A 90 -9.66 13.81 -9.14
CA ASN A 90 -8.71 12.76 -9.50
C ASN A 90 -8.39 11.75 -8.38
N GLU A 91 -8.93 11.88 -7.17
CA GLU A 91 -8.59 10.95 -6.08
C GLU A 91 -9.53 9.74 -5.94
N PHE A 92 -10.76 9.83 -6.41
CA PHE A 92 -11.70 8.70 -6.35
C PHE A 92 -11.40 7.62 -7.40
N ASP A 93 -10.82 8.00 -8.54
CA ASP A 93 -10.47 7.07 -9.61
C ASP A 93 -9.23 6.21 -9.31
N LYS A 94 -8.41 6.60 -8.31
CA LYS A 94 -7.16 5.87 -7.97
C LYS A 94 -7.36 4.74 -6.97
N THR A 95 -8.46 4.67 -6.26
CA THR A 95 -8.71 3.64 -5.24
C THR A 95 -9.14 2.31 -5.86
N ILE A 96 -9.68 2.31 -7.07
CA ILE A 96 -10.09 1.10 -7.81
C ILE A 96 -8.91 0.48 -8.59
N ALA A 97 -7.88 1.27 -8.91
CA ALA A 97 -6.73 0.82 -9.70
C ALA A 97 -5.70 -0.05 -8.93
N ASN A 98 -5.87 -0.25 -7.62
CA ASN A 98 -4.91 -0.99 -6.78
C ASN A 98 -5.35 -2.41 -6.40
N ILE A 99 -6.13 -3.07 -7.24
CA ILE A 99 -6.28 -4.52 -7.15
C ILE A 99 -5.09 -5.12 -7.91
N ASN A 100 -4.12 -5.67 -7.16
CA ASN A 100 -2.99 -6.41 -7.70
C ASN A 100 -3.51 -7.58 -8.55
N HIS A 101 -3.59 -7.40 -9.85
CA HIS A 101 -3.73 -8.49 -10.80
C HIS A 101 -2.34 -8.90 -11.26
N ASP A 102 -2.07 -10.22 -11.15
CA ASP A 102 -0.95 -10.87 -11.83
C ASP A 102 -1.04 -10.54 -13.33
N PRO A 103 0.04 -10.07 -13.99
CA PRO A 103 0.05 -9.72 -15.40
C PRO A 103 -0.44 -10.83 -16.34
N GLU A 104 -0.25 -12.09 -15.96
CA GLU A 104 -0.75 -13.25 -16.72
C GLU A 104 -2.25 -13.46 -16.60
N SER A 105 -2.92 -12.78 -15.65
CA SER A 105 -4.38 -12.89 -15.41
C SER A 105 -5.20 -11.82 -16.13
N ILE A 106 -4.59 -10.87 -16.85
CA ILE A 106 -5.31 -9.82 -17.59
C ILE A 106 -5.89 -10.38 -18.88
N HIS A 107 -7.13 -10.83 -18.84
CA HIS A 107 -7.85 -11.34 -20.02
C HIS A 107 -8.36 -10.22 -20.92
N PHE A 108 -8.69 -9.05 -20.38
CA PHE A 108 -9.17 -7.87 -21.10
C PHE A 108 -8.18 -6.72 -20.98
N GLN A 109 -7.68 -6.23 -22.10
CA GLN A 109 -6.53 -5.35 -22.17
C GLN A 109 -6.83 -3.87 -21.86
N TYR A 110 -8.07 -3.42 -22.08
CA TYR A 110 -8.43 -2.00 -21.98
C TYR A 110 -9.41 -1.75 -20.85
N CYS A 111 -9.04 -0.84 -19.93
CA CYS A 111 -9.96 -0.18 -19.02
C CYS A 111 -10.67 0.94 -19.78
N THR A 112 -12.00 0.89 -19.84
CA THR A 112 -12.81 1.81 -20.62
C THR A 112 -13.87 2.43 -19.74
N GLU A 113 -13.85 3.76 -19.63
CA GLU A 113 -14.81 4.54 -18.83
C GLU A 113 -15.44 5.64 -19.65
N PHE A 114 -16.72 5.89 -19.42
CA PHE A 114 -17.46 7.02 -19.98
C PHE A 114 -18.75 7.28 -19.21
N ILE A 115 -19.33 8.48 -19.46
CA ILE A 115 -20.59 8.89 -18.87
C ILE A 115 -21.58 9.18 -20.00
N ILE A 116 -22.74 8.50 -20.00
CA ILE A 116 -23.86 8.79 -20.89
C ILE A 116 -24.67 9.94 -20.29
N LEU A 117 -24.86 11.02 -21.04
CA LEU A 117 -25.63 12.19 -20.63
C LEU A 117 -27.15 11.99 -20.89
N ASN A 118 -27.68 10.89 -20.44
CA ASN A 118 -29.10 10.59 -20.41
C ASN A 118 -29.30 9.43 -19.45
N GLY A 119 -29.83 9.68 -18.28
CA GLY A 119 -30.06 8.65 -17.29
C GLY A 119 -31.37 7.86 -17.44
N ASN A 120 -32.20 8.19 -18.43
CA ASN A 120 -33.55 7.62 -18.59
C ASN A 120 -33.64 6.74 -19.83
N PHE A 121 -33.10 5.52 -19.75
CA PHE A 121 -33.18 4.48 -20.79
C PHE A 121 -33.26 3.09 -20.16
N ASP A 122 -33.51 2.06 -20.94
CA ASP A 122 -33.49 0.67 -20.47
C ASP A 122 -32.06 0.27 -20.09
N THR A 123 -31.77 0.38 -18.79
CA THR A 123 -30.44 0.11 -18.24
C THR A 123 -30.12 -1.37 -18.20
N ASP A 124 -31.10 -2.27 -18.19
CA ASP A 124 -30.86 -3.71 -18.08
C ASP A 124 -30.45 -4.27 -19.44
N GLU A 125 -31.11 -3.81 -20.53
CA GLU A 125 -30.68 -4.13 -21.88
C GLU A 125 -29.28 -3.58 -22.16
N TYR A 126 -29.02 -2.33 -21.79
CA TYR A 126 -27.71 -1.71 -21.94
C TYR A 126 -26.60 -2.50 -21.20
N LYS A 127 -26.82 -2.78 -19.91
CA LYS A 127 -25.86 -3.54 -19.09
C LYS A 127 -25.58 -4.91 -19.69
N LYS A 128 -26.59 -5.63 -20.14
CA LYS A 128 -26.45 -6.94 -20.77
C LYS A 128 -25.52 -6.88 -21.99
N ARG A 129 -25.73 -5.92 -22.89
CA ARG A 129 -24.92 -5.72 -24.10
C ARG A 129 -23.48 -5.35 -23.79
N VAL A 130 -23.27 -4.53 -22.76
CA VAL A 130 -21.91 -4.12 -22.34
C VAL A 130 -21.18 -5.29 -21.66
N LEU A 131 -21.84 -6.06 -20.81
CA LEU A 131 -21.25 -7.22 -20.13
C LEU A 131 -20.80 -8.33 -21.09
N GLU A 132 -21.37 -8.43 -22.30
CA GLU A 132 -20.91 -9.35 -23.34
C GLU A 132 -19.53 -8.99 -23.91
N LEU A 133 -19.05 -7.75 -23.69
CA LEU A 133 -17.79 -7.26 -24.25
C LEU A 133 -16.58 -7.43 -23.31
N GLY A 134 -16.79 -7.75 -22.04
CA GLY A 134 -15.70 -7.80 -21.09
C GLY A 134 -16.11 -8.18 -19.68
N ASP A 135 -15.22 -7.90 -18.72
CA ASP A 135 -15.44 -8.16 -17.30
C ASP A 135 -15.24 -6.90 -16.44
N SER A 136 -15.31 -7.08 -15.10
CA SER A 136 -15.09 -6.02 -14.11
C SER A 136 -15.96 -4.77 -14.35
N ALA A 137 -17.15 -4.98 -14.95
CA ALA A 137 -18.02 -3.89 -15.28
C ALA A 137 -18.66 -3.29 -14.02
N VAL A 138 -18.57 -1.97 -13.89
CA VAL A 138 -19.18 -1.17 -12.82
C VAL A 138 -20.10 -0.12 -13.45
N PHE A 139 -21.33 -0.05 -12.97
CA PHE A 139 -22.32 0.89 -13.44
C PHE A 139 -22.80 1.78 -12.29
N ALA A 140 -22.89 3.08 -12.53
CA ALA A 140 -23.47 4.04 -11.60
C ALA A 140 -24.46 4.95 -12.34
N GLN A 141 -25.64 5.14 -11.75
CA GLN A 141 -26.73 5.90 -12.35
C GLN A 141 -27.19 7.04 -11.45
N THR A 142 -27.46 8.17 -12.07
CA THR A 142 -28.23 9.28 -11.52
C THR A 142 -29.40 9.59 -12.45
N SER A 143 -30.32 10.48 -12.06
CA SER A 143 -31.46 10.88 -12.90
C SER A 143 -31.05 11.49 -14.26
N LYS A 144 -29.82 11.96 -14.41
CA LYS A 144 -29.34 12.66 -15.61
C LYS A 144 -28.10 12.04 -16.26
N LYS A 145 -27.41 11.15 -15.59
CA LYS A 145 -26.13 10.60 -16.05
C LYS A 145 -26.02 9.11 -15.70
N PHE A 146 -25.41 8.36 -16.60
CA PHE A 146 -25.09 6.94 -16.38
C PHE A 146 -23.61 6.71 -16.64
N LYS A 147 -22.84 6.37 -15.59
CA LYS A 147 -21.41 6.06 -15.70
C LYS A 147 -21.23 4.56 -15.96
N THR A 148 -20.36 4.24 -16.90
CA THR A 148 -19.93 2.88 -17.21
C THR A 148 -18.42 2.79 -17.06
N HIS A 149 -17.95 1.75 -16.38
CA HIS A 149 -16.57 1.27 -16.35
C HIS A 149 -16.58 -0.19 -16.76
N ILE A 150 -15.70 -0.61 -17.65
CA ILE A 150 -15.55 -2.00 -18.09
C ILE A 150 -14.11 -2.30 -18.53
N HIS A 151 -13.64 -3.52 -18.24
CA HIS A 151 -12.43 -4.08 -18.83
C HIS A 151 -12.80 -4.86 -20.10
N THR A 152 -12.28 -4.47 -21.25
CA THR A 152 -12.66 -5.05 -22.54
C THR A 152 -11.50 -5.06 -23.53
N ASN A 153 -11.52 -5.98 -24.50
CA ASN A 153 -10.65 -5.94 -25.67
C ASN A 153 -11.26 -5.15 -26.83
N HIS A 154 -12.50 -4.64 -26.67
CA HIS A 154 -13.25 -3.94 -27.70
C HIS A 154 -13.77 -2.58 -27.21
N PRO A 155 -12.90 -1.63 -26.78
CA PRO A 155 -13.33 -0.36 -26.23
C PRO A 155 -14.22 0.46 -27.18
N GLY A 156 -13.91 0.41 -28.50
CA GLY A 156 -14.70 1.06 -29.51
C GLY A 156 -16.15 0.56 -29.55
N LYS A 157 -16.38 -0.76 -29.45
CA LYS A 157 -17.74 -1.32 -29.40
C LYS A 157 -18.51 -0.91 -28.15
N ALA A 158 -17.85 -0.84 -27.00
CA ALA A 158 -18.47 -0.37 -25.77
C ALA A 158 -18.93 1.09 -25.91
N ILE A 159 -18.12 1.94 -26.54
CA ILE A 159 -18.44 3.34 -26.82
C ILE A 159 -19.58 3.43 -27.84
N GLU A 160 -19.57 2.65 -28.91
CA GLU A 160 -20.64 2.63 -29.92
C GLU A 160 -21.99 2.24 -29.32
N ILE A 161 -22.02 1.18 -28.50
CA ILE A 161 -23.25 0.80 -27.77
C ILE A 161 -23.73 1.94 -26.88
N ALA A 162 -22.83 2.61 -26.16
CA ALA A 162 -23.20 3.69 -25.27
C ALA A 162 -23.80 4.91 -26.01
N LEU A 163 -23.28 5.21 -27.20
CA LEU A 163 -23.79 6.30 -28.05
C LEU A 163 -25.23 6.09 -28.53
N GLU A 164 -25.72 4.86 -28.61
CA GLU A 164 -27.11 4.57 -28.93
C GLU A 164 -28.08 5.08 -27.83
N TYR A 165 -27.58 5.20 -26.58
CA TYR A 165 -28.37 5.58 -25.41
C TYR A 165 -28.24 7.07 -25.05
N GLY A 166 -27.26 7.79 -25.60
CA GLY A 166 -27.11 9.24 -25.43
C GLY A 166 -25.68 9.75 -25.69
N PRO A 167 -25.54 11.09 -25.71
CA PRO A 167 -24.20 11.70 -25.85
C PRO A 167 -23.28 11.31 -24.70
N LEU A 168 -21.97 11.20 -24.99
CA LEU A 168 -20.96 10.79 -24.01
C LEU A 168 -20.16 11.98 -23.50
N GLU A 169 -19.83 11.92 -22.21
CA GLU A 169 -18.93 12.84 -21.50
C GLU A 169 -17.81 12.05 -20.82
N LYS A 170 -16.63 12.64 -20.66
CA LYS A 170 -15.49 12.09 -19.91
C LYS A 170 -15.10 10.68 -20.36
N MET A 171 -14.89 10.48 -21.64
CA MET A 171 -14.41 9.21 -22.18
C MET A 171 -12.93 9.00 -21.84
N LYS A 172 -12.61 7.82 -21.29
CA LYS A 172 -11.25 7.39 -20.96
C LYS A 172 -11.07 5.95 -21.43
N VAL A 173 -10.00 5.69 -22.18
CA VAL A 173 -9.60 4.35 -22.59
C VAL A 173 -8.12 4.19 -22.28
N GLU A 174 -7.79 3.27 -21.38
CA GLU A 174 -6.41 2.99 -20.97
C GLU A 174 -6.06 1.53 -21.25
N ASN A 175 -4.88 1.31 -21.79
CA ASN A 175 -4.34 -0.03 -21.98
C ASN A 175 -3.68 -0.49 -20.68
N MET A 176 -4.34 -1.38 -19.93
CA MET A 176 -3.87 -1.89 -18.64
C MET A 176 -2.58 -2.70 -18.76
N LYS A 177 -2.38 -3.37 -19.89
CA LYS A 177 -1.14 -4.11 -20.17
C LYS A 177 0.03 -3.15 -20.39
N LEU A 178 -0.17 -2.05 -21.12
CA LEU A 178 0.82 -0.98 -21.26
C LEU A 178 1.00 -0.19 -19.94
N GLN A 179 -0.02 -0.08 -19.14
CA GLN A 179 0.06 0.57 -17.82
C GLN A 179 0.90 -0.30 -16.87
N HIS A 180 0.78 -1.61 -16.95
CA HIS A 180 1.62 -2.57 -16.22
C HIS A 180 3.04 -2.61 -16.80
N ASP A 181 3.19 -2.68 -18.13
CA ASP A 181 4.48 -2.62 -18.83
C ASP A 181 5.15 -1.25 -18.62
N ASN A 182 4.38 -0.15 -18.55
CA ASN A 182 4.89 1.17 -18.18
C ASN A 182 5.26 1.27 -16.70
N LEU A 183 4.61 0.55 -15.80
CA LEU A 183 5.09 0.40 -14.42
C LEU A 183 6.41 -0.38 -14.35
N GLN A 184 6.63 -1.35 -15.25
CA GLN A 184 7.92 -2.01 -15.43
C GLN A 184 8.91 -1.17 -16.28
N ILE A 185 8.44 -0.47 -17.30
CA ILE A 185 9.24 0.40 -18.17
C ILE A 185 9.58 1.74 -17.51
N PHE A 186 8.70 2.28 -16.65
CA PHE A 186 9.02 3.42 -15.78
C PHE A 186 10.09 3.08 -14.75
N SER A 187 10.21 1.80 -14.32
CA SER A 187 11.30 1.41 -13.41
C SER A 187 12.68 1.37 -14.07
N GLU A 188 12.79 1.04 -15.38
CA GLU A 188 14.09 0.84 -16.01
C GLU A 188 14.50 1.93 -17.02
N LYS A 189 13.57 2.49 -17.80
CA LYS A 189 13.91 3.46 -18.87
C LYS A 189 13.78 4.92 -18.47
N ASP A 190 12.87 5.27 -17.59
CA ASP A 190 12.76 6.64 -17.09
C ASP A 190 13.70 6.88 -15.90
N GLU A 191 14.00 5.87 -15.09
CA GLU A 191 15.17 5.91 -14.22
C GLU A 191 16.44 6.12 -15.05
N ALA A 192 16.65 5.40 -16.14
CA ALA A 192 17.80 5.61 -17.03
C ALA A 192 17.81 7.00 -17.67
N LYS A 193 16.69 7.62 -18.00
CA LYS A 193 16.64 8.99 -18.56
C LYS A 193 16.79 10.09 -17.52
N ILE A 194 16.22 9.90 -16.31
CA ILE A 194 16.41 10.83 -15.19
C ILE A 194 17.84 10.70 -14.66
N PHE A 195 18.40 9.49 -14.63
CA PHE A 195 19.77 9.20 -14.18
C PHE A 195 20.85 9.47 -15.24
N ALA A 196 20.56 9.33 -16.53
CA ALA A 196 21.58 9.43 -17.59
C ALA A 196 22.15 10.85 -17.79
N ASN A 197 21.56 11.91 -17.24
CA ASN A 197 21.96 13.30 -17.50
C ASN A 197 22.27 14.17 -16.28
N LYS A 198 22.23 13.63 -15.04
CA LYS A 198 22.72 14.38 -13.86
C LYS A 198 23.51 13.44 -12.95
N LYS A 199 24.84 13.52 -12.98
CA LYS A 199 25.66 13.09 -11.82
C LYS A 199 25.20 13.93 -10.63
N ILE A 200 24.33 13.36 -9.79
CA ILE A 200 23.89 14.03 -8.57
C ILE A 200 25.06 14.02 -7.62
N ASP A 201 25.56 15.20 -7.28
CA ASP A 201 26.58 15.35 -6.27
C ASP A 201 25.98 15.01 -4.91
N LYS A 202 26.32 13.83 -4.40
CA LYS A 202 25.80 13.29 -3.13
C LYS A 202 26.17 14.17 -1.94
N THR A 203 27.28 14.93 -2.04
CA THR A 203 27.67 15.87 -0.99
C THR A 203 26.73 17.07 -0.92
N LYS A 204 26.00 17.36 -2.02
CA LYS A 204 25.01 18.42 -2.15
C LYS A 204 23.57 17.91 -2.13
N SER A 205 23.36 16.64 -1.83
CA SER A 205 22.05 16.01 -1.80
C SER A 205 21.58 15.76 -0.38
N ALA A 206 20.26 15.91 -0.15
CA ALA A 206 19.61 15.56 1.09
C ALA A 206 19.03 14.15 1.02
N PHE A 207 18.92 13.48 2.17
CA PHE A 207 18.30 12.18 2.32
C PHE A 207 17.05 12.30 3.18
N VAL A 208 15.88 11.98 2.59
CA VAL A 208 14.60 11.85 3.27
C VAL A 208 14.27 10.37 3.37
N ILE A 209 14.11 9.85 4.57
CA ILE A 209 13.96 8.41 4.81
C ILE A 209 12.76 8.12 5.70
N LEU A 210 12.09 6.98 5.50
CA LEU A 210 11.06 6.48 6.41
C LEU A 210 11.69 5.61 7.51
N ALA A 211 11.14 5.75 8.72
CA ALA A 211 11.40 4.89 9.87
C ALA A 211 10.08 4.48 10.53
N ASP A 212 10.00 3.25 11.02
CA ASP A 212 8.82 2.72 11.70
C ASP A 212 8.90 2.79 13.22
N SER A 213 10.00 3.30 13.76
CA SER A 213 10.20 3.53 15.19
C SER A 213 11.06 4.76 15.45
N GLU A 214 10.94 5.34 16.65
CA GLU A 214 11.77 6.47 17.07
C GLU A 214 13.26 6.07 17.16
N ASN A 215 13.55 4.84 17.60
CA ASN A 215 14.92 4.38 17.70
C ASN A 215 15.58 4.24 16.32
N LEU A 216 14.87 3.71 15.32
CA LEU A 216 15.38 3.66 13.94
C LEU A 216 15.48 5.06 13.33
N LYS A 217 14.58 5.97 13.66
CA LYS A 217 14.71 7.38 13.26
C LYS A 217 16.01 7.97 13.78
N ASP A 218 16.31 7.78 15.07
CA ASP A 218 17.55 8.28 15.66
C ASP A 218 18.78 7.66 15.01
N GLU A 219 18.71 6.39 14.66
CA GLU A 219 19.80 5.71 13.96
C GLU A 219 20.01 6.26 12.55
N PHE A 220 18.94 6.50 11.80
CA PHE A 220 19.02 7.12 10.47
C PHE A 220 19.57 8.55 10.52
N LEU A 221 19.19 9.33 11.54
CA LEU A 221 19.76 10.67 11.75
C LEU A 221 21.27 10.59 12.04
N LYS A 222 21.74 9.64 12.85
CA LYS A 222 23.19 9.41 13.11
C LYS A 222 23.93 9.03 11.81
N LEU A 223 23.31 8.26 10.92
CA LEU A 223 23.86 7.91 9.61
C LEU A 223 23.85 9.08 8.62
N GLY A 224 23.22 10.21 8.99
CA GLY A 224 23.20 11.44 8.22
C GLY A 224 22.01 11.58 7.28
N ALA A 225 20.85 11.06 7.66
CA ALA A 225 19.57 11.46 7.06
C ALA A 225 19.30 12.93 7.42
N ASP A 226 18.84 13.73 6.45
CA ASP A 226 18.47 15.12 6.69
C ASP A 226 17.06 15.23 7.30
N VAL A 227 16.13 14.37 6.87
CA VAL A 227 14.77 14.31 7.40
C VAL A 227 14.32 12.87 7.50
N VAL A 228 13.76 12.49 8.64
CA VAL A 228 13.12 11.18 8.84
C VAL A 228 11.62 11.36 9.01
N ILE A 229 10.84 10.59 8.24
CA ILE A 229 9.39 10.52 8.35
C ILE A 229 9.04 9.28 9.17
N LEU A 230 8.34 9.45 10.28
CA LEU A 230 7.81 8.31 11.02
C LEU A 230 6.59 7.74 10.32
N GLY A 231 6.65 6.47 9.99
CA GLY A 231 5.58 5.73 9.37
C GLY A 231 5.95 4.26 9.28
N GLY A 232 4.98 3.39 9.09
CA GLY A 232 5.20 1.95 9.06
C GLY A 232 4.00 1.24 8.44
N GLN A 233 3.85 -0.06 8.70
CA GLN A 233 2.78 -0.90 8.13
C GLN A 233 1.36 -0.37 8.40
N SER A 234 1.16 0.27 9.56
CA SER A 234 -0.14 0.80 9.98
C SER A 234 -0.35 2.30 9.66
N LYS A 235 0.71 3.03 9.28
CA LYS A 235 0.64 4.47 9.03
C LYS A 235 1.56 4.86 7.86
N ASN A 236 1.05 4.72 6.65
CA ASN A 236 1.75 5.19 5.46
C ASN A 236 1.65 6.73 5.35
N PRO A 237 2.75 7.43 5.07
CA PRO A 237 2.71 8.88 4.87
C PRO A 237 1.96 9.24 3.60
N SER A 238 1.24 10.36 3.65
CA SER A 238 0.58 10.97 2.49
C SER A 238 1.60 11.66 1.57
N VAL A 239 1.19 11.93 0.33
CA VAL A 239 1.97 12.74 -0.63
C VAL A 239 2.36 14.09 -0.01
N GLN A 240 1.45 14.72 0.75
CA GLN A 240 1.70 16.02 1.38
C GLN A 240 2.73 15.94 2.50
N GLU A 241 2.72 14.89 3.31
CA GLU A 241 3.73 14.69 4.36
C GLU A 241 5.12 14.50 3.76
N ILE A 242 5.23 13.75 2.65
CA ILE A 242 6.50 13.59 1.93
C ILE A 242 6.95 14.91 1.31
N LEU A 243 6.05 15.67 0.67
CA LEU A 243 6.36 17.02 0.14
C LEU A 243 6.84 17.97 1.23
N ASN A 244 6.21 17.93 2.39
CA ASN A 244 6.62 18.73 3.54
C ASN A 244 8.03 18.32 4.03
N ALA A 245 8.35 17.04 4.02
CA ALA A 245 9.69 16.54 4.37
C ALA A 245 10.75 16.99 3.36
N ILE A 246 10.45 16.90 2.04
CA ILE A 246 11.32 17.44 0.98
C ILE A 246 11.53 18.95 1.19
N GLY A 247 10.48 19.69 1.52
CA GLY A 247 10.53 21.13 1.75
C GLY A 247 11.39 21.55 2.95
N LYS A 248 11.52 20.69 3.97
CA LYS A 248 12.38 20.93 5.14
C LYS A 248 13.87 20.81 4.86
N THR A 249 14.26 20.17 3.75
CA THR A 249 15.68 20.08 3.38
C THR A 249 16.15 21.41 2.79
N GLU A 250 17.40 21.81 3.03
CA GLU A 250 17.98 23.03 2.46
C GLU A 250 18.58 22.79 1.07
N LYS A 251 18.78 21.52 0.69
CA LYS A 251 19.46 21.12 -0.56
C LYS A 251 18.45 20.99 -1.71
N GLU A 252 18.90 21.31 -2.92
CA GLU A 252 18.08 21.23 -4.14
C GLU A 252 17.88 19.79 -4.65
N ASN A 253 18.85 18.92 -4.38
CA ASN A 253 18.76 17.50 -4.75
C ASN A 253 18.34 16.70 -3.52
N VAL A 254 17.34 15.83 -3.67
CA VAL A 254 16.79 15.02 -2.57
C VAL A 254 16.67 13.57 -2.97
N TYR A 255 17.24 12.67 -2.19
CA TYR A 255 16.98 11.23 -2.27
C TYR A 255 15.89 10.85 -1.27
N ILE A 256 14.88 10.12 -1.72
CA ILE A 256 13.86 9.54 -0.84
C ILE A 256 14.08 8.04 -0.74
N LEU A 257 14.13 7.53 0.48
CA LEU A 257 14.21 6.11 0.82
C LEU A 257 12.90 5.70 1.50
N PRO A 258 11.93 5.15 0.76
CA PRO A 258 10.60 4.82 1.28
C PRO A 258 10.57 3.69 2.30
N ASN A 259 11.50 2.73 2.22
CA ASN A 259 11.66 1.58 3.13
C ASN A 259 10.38 0.74 3.31
N ASN A 260 9.43 0.92 2.43
CA ASN A 260 8.14 0.21 2.41
C ASN A 260 7.58 0.22 0.99
N LYS A 261 7.32 -0.97 0.42
CA LYS A 261 6.76 -1.11 -0.93
C LYS A 261 5.46 -0.32 -1.14
N ASN A 262 4.63 -0.18 -0.09
CA ASN A 262 3.36 0.55 -0.16
C ASN A 262 3.54 2.07 -0.25
N VAL A 263 4.73 2.59 0.10
CA VAL A 263 5.03 4.03 0.10
C VAL A 263 5.76 4.47 -1.16
N ILE A 264 6.36 3.55 -1.92
CA ILE A 264 7.15 3.86 -3.13
C ILE A 264 6.33 4.70 -4.11
N THR A 265 5.09 4.30 -4.42
CA THR A 265 4.21 5.03 -5.34
C THR A 265 3.90 6.44 -4.82
N THR A 266 3.59 6.56 -3.53
CA THR A 266 3.32 7.86 -2.88
C THR A 266 4.54 8.78 -2.92
N ALA A 267 5.74 8.20 -2.71
CA ALA A 267 7.00 8.93 -2.81
C ALA A 267 7.29 9.41 -4.25
N LYS A 268 7.04 8.57 -5.26
CA LYS A 268 7.17 8.95 -6.68
C LYS A 268 6.20 10.09 -7.03
N MET A 269 4.95 10.04 -6.57
CA MET A 269 3.97 11.13 -6.76
C MET A 269 4.40 12.44 -6.06
N ALA A 270 5.02 12.36 -4.89
CA ALA A 270 5.57 13.54 -4.22
C ALA A 270 6.78 14.10 -4.98
N ALA A 271 7.64 13.24 -5.51
CA ALA A 271 8.78 13.64 -6.33
C ALA A 271 8.35 14.41 -7.58
N GLU A 272 7.33 13.94 -8.29
CA GLU A 272 6.77 14.62 -9.49
C GLU A 272 6.18 15.99 -9.17
N LYS A 273 5.60 16.17 -7.98
CA LYS A 273 4.99 17.44 -7.54
C LYS A 273 6.00 18.39 -6.90
N SER A 274 7.20 17.94 -6.62
CA SER A 274 8.25 18.74 -5.99
C SER A 274 8.87 19.75 -6.97
N LYS A 275 9.23 20.93 -6.45
CA LYS A 275 10.04 21.91 -7.19
C LYS A 275 11.53 21.57 -7.19
N LYS A 276 11.97 20.67 -6.29
CA LYS A 276 13.36 20.22 -6.17
C LYS A 276 13.61 19.02 -7.10
N THR A 277 14.86 18.72 -7.36
CA THR A 277 15.27 17.49 -8.04
C THR A 277 15.19 16.34 -7.04
N VAL A 278 14.20 15.46 -7.20
CA VAL A 278 13.95 14.36 -6.27
C VAL A 278 14.15 13.01 -6.96
N VAL A 279 14.88 12.13 -6.30
CA VAL A 279 15.11 10.75 -6.73
C VAL A 279 14.56 9.82 -5.66
N VAL A 280 13.67 8.92 -6.04
CA VAL A 280 13.11 7.89 -5.14
C VAL A 280 13.91 6.61 -5.34
N LEU A 281 14.62 6.15 -4.30
CA LEU A 281 15.28 4.85 -4.29
C LEU A 281 14.26 3.77 -3.94
N ASP A 282 14.31 2.64 -4.64
CA ASP A 282 13.31 1.57 -4.53
C ASP A 282 13.55 0.67 -3.31
N THR A 283 13.76 1.30 -2.12
CA THR A 283 13.94 0.59 -0.86
C THR A 283 12.61 0.05 -0.35
N LYS A 284 12.54 -1.26 -0.10
CA LYS A 284 11.30 -1.99 0.24
C LYS A 284 11.18 -2.33 1.70
N THR A 285 12.31 -2.34 2.41
CA THR A 285 12.43 -2.67 3.84
C THR A 285 13.22 -1.60 4.57
N MET A 286 13.11 -1.55 5.90
CA MET A 286 13.87 -0.60 6.73
C MET A 286 15.39 -0.77 6.55
N LEU A 287 15.85 -2.00 6.37
CA LEU A 287 17.28 -2.28 6.24
C LEU A 287 17.81 -2.07 4.81
N ASP A 288 16.97 -2.08 3.79
CA ASP A 288 17.38 -1.56 2.47
C ASP A 288 17.80 -0.08 2.60
N GLY A 289 16.95 0.73 3.23
CA GLY A 289 17.26 2.15 3.47
C GLY A 289 18.49 2.35 4.36
N TYR A 290 18.62 1.55 5.41
CA TYR A 290 19.80 1.55 6.26
C TYR A 290 21.08 1.30 5.45
N TYR A 291 21.08 0.28 4.60
CA TYR A 291 22.21 -0.08 3.75
C TYR A 291 22.58 1.06 2.79
N PHE A 292 21.60 1.63 2.07
CA PHE A 292 21.85 2.75 1.17
C PHE A 292 22.36 3.99 1.90
N LEU A 293 21.78 4.33 3.05
CA LEU A 293 22.18 5.52 3.81
C LEU A 293 23.58 5.37 4.42
N ARG A 294 23.91 4.18 4.96
CA ARG A 294 25.23 3.88 5.50
C ARG A 294 26.33 3.98 4.43
N ASN A 295 26.01 3.58 3.21
CA ASN A 295 26.94 3.57 2.08
C ASN A 295 26.69 4.72 1.09
N LYS A 296 26.10 5.82 1.54
CA LYS A 296 25.70 6.97 0.70
C LYS A 296 26.83 7.61 -0.11
N ASP A 297 28.07 7.36 0.24
CA ASP A 297 29.25 7.88 -0.47
C ASP A 297 29.67 6.99 -1.66
N THR A 298 29.09 5.77 -1.78
CA THR A 298 29.31 4.85 -2.90
C THR A 298 28.37 5.21 -4.05
N ASP A 299 28.73 4.86 -5.27
CA ASP A 299 27.85 5.04 -6.44
C ASP A 299 26.54 4.27 -6.28
N ILE A 300 25.41 4.87 -6.72
CA ILE A 300 24.08 4.26 -6.53
C ILE A 300 23.95 2.97 -7.32
N ASP A 301 24.50 2.90 -8.52
CA ASP A 301 24.38 1.70 -9.34
C ASP A 301 25.26 0.57 -8.80
N GLU A 302 26.43 0.90 -8.26
CA GLU A 302 27.27 -0.06 -7.49
C GLU A 302 26.52 -0.54 -6.24
N LEU A 303 25.81 0.36 -5.53
CA LEU A 303 25.02 -0.02 -4.35
C LEU A 303 23.84 -0.92 -4.72
N LYS A 304 23.14 -0.64 -5.82
CA LYS A 304 22.05 -1.49 -6.30
C LYS A 304 22.54 -2.88 -6.69
N GLU A 305 23.67 -2.94 -7.40
CA GLU A 305 24.31 -4.21 -7.76
C GLU A 305 24.71 -4.99 -6.50
N ALA A 306 25.39 -4.36 -5.55
CA ALA A 306 25.75 -5.01 -4.28
C ALA A 306 24.51 -5.44 -3.48
N ALA A 307 23.47 -4.59 -3.40
CA ALA A 307 22.22 -4.91 -2.70
C ALA A 307 21.50 -6.13 -3.30
N SER A 308 21.65 -6.40 -4.60
CA SER A 308 21.06 -7.57 -5.26
C SER A 308 21.61 -8.92 -4.74
N ARG A 309 22.78 -8.92 -4.11
CA ARG A 309 23.42 -10.08 -3.52
C ARG A 309 23.11 -10.25 -2.02
N ASN A 310 22.48 -9.25 -1.43
CA ASN A 310 22.21 -9.20 0.00
C ASN A 310 20.80 -9.68 0.32
N TYR A 311 20.57 -10.02 1.57
CA TYR A 311 19.25 -10.41 2.06
C TYR A 311 18.76 -9.44 3.11
N SER A 312 17.59 -8.85 2.85
CA SER A 312 16.83 -8.13 3.85
C SER A 312 15.75 -9.04 4.41
N VAL A 313 15.79 -9.27 5.71
CA VAL A 313 14.93 -10.22 6.42
C VAL A 313 14.07 -9.47 7.41
N GLU A 314 12.79 -9.85 7.48
CA GLU A 314 11.82 -9.34 8.44
C GLU A 314 11.16 -10.54 9.13
N ILE A 315 11.15 -10.56 10.47
CA ILE A 315 10.53 -11.64 11.26
C ILE A 315 9.34 -11.08 12.03
N THR A 316 8.16 -11.64 11.80
CA THR A 316 6.91 -11.23 12.43
C THR A 316 6.00 -12.43 12.70
N LYS A 317 4.79 -12.21 13.23
CA LYS A 317 3.74 -13.22 13.38
C LYS A 317 2.69 -13.16 12.29
N ALA A 318 2.20 -14.34 11.91
CA ALA A 318 1.06 -14.49 11.02
C ALA A 318 -0.24 -14.06 11.73
N VAL A 319 -0.98 -13.14 11.13
CA VAL A 319 -2.26 -12.64 11.69
C VAL A 319 -3.46 -13.53 11.34
N ARG A 320 -3.30 -14.48 10.42
CA ARG A 320 -4.33 -15.42 9.96
C ARG A 320 -3.72 -16.66 9.32
N ASP A 321 -4.51 -17.72 9.23
CA ASP A 321 -4.14 -18.90 8.45
C ASP A 321 -4.04 -18.53 6.96
N THR A 322 -2.99 -19.02 6.31
CA THR A 322 -2.81 -18.86 4.87
C THR A 322 -1.93 -19.98 4.31
N LYS A 323 -1.97 -20.15 3.00
CA LYS A 323 -1.09 -21.08 2.29
C LYS A 323 -0.43 -20.31 1.15
N ILE A 324 0.89 -20.37 1.08
CA ILE A 324 1.70 -19.72 0.04
C ILE A 324 2.56 -20.81 -0.59
N GLU A 325 2.28 -21.16 -1.85
CA GLU A 325 2.90 -22.29 -2.52
C GLU A 325 2.75 -23.57 -1.67
N ASP A 326 3.85 -24.19 -1.27
CA ASP A 326 3.85 -25.38 -0.40
C ASP A 326 3.94 -25.07 1.10
N LEU A 327 4.04 -23.79 1.47
CA LEU A 327 4.16 -23.35 2.86
C LEU A 327 2.78 -23.14 3.50
N SER A 328 2.41 -24.00 4.43
CA SER A 328 1.21 -23.82 5.26
C SER A 328 1.58 -22.96 6.47
N ILE A 329 0.81 -21.93 6.71
CA ILE A 329 1.02 -20.93 7.78
C ILE A 329 -0.26 -20.89 8.61
N GLU A 330 -0.14 -21.15 9.89
CA GLU A 330 -1.24 -20.99 10.85
C GLU A 330 -1.17 -19.61 11.50
N LYS A 331 -2.31 -19.14 11.97
CA LYS A 331 -2.34 -17.91 12.78
C LYS A 331 -1.39 -18.05 13.98
N ASP A 332 -0.69 -16.97 14.30
CA ASP A 332 0.32 -16.87 15.37
C ASP A 332 1.63 -17.64 15.11
N ASP A 333 1.80 -18.30 13.95
CA ASP A 333 3.10 -18.78 13.51
C ASP A 333 4.08 -17.61 13.33
N PHE A 334 5.34 -17.83 13.67
CA PHE A 334 6.40 -16.89 13.34
C PHE A 334 6.79 -17.07 11.87
N ILE A 335 6.72 -15.98 11.12
CA ILE A 335 7.05 -15.98 9.70
C ILE A 335 8.28 -15.12 9.42
N GLY A 336 9.11 -15.64 8.50
CA GLY A 336 10.28 -14.95 7.99
C GLY A 336 10.08 -14.52 6.54
N LEU A 337 10.19 -13.21 6.31
CA LEU A 337 10.19 -12.64 4.97
C LEU A 337 11.64 -12.39 4.54
N VAL A 338 11.99 -12.78 3.32
CA VAL A 338 13.28 -12.49 2.70
C VAL A 338 13.03 -11.65 1.45
N ASN A 339 13.61 -10.46 1.41
CA ASN A 339 13.40 -9.48 0.34
C ASN A 339 11.91 -9.22 0.08
N GLY A 340 11.11 -9.14 1.18
CA GLY A 340 9.67 -8.87 1.14
C GLY A 340 8.77 -10.05 0.73
N LYS A 341 9.31 -11.28 0.61
CA LYS A 341 8.54 -12.51 0.34
C LYS A 341 8.60 -13.46 1.52
N ILE A 342 7.46 -13.99 1.96
CA ILE A 342 7.40 -15.00 3.02
C ILE A 342 8.05 -16.28 2.50
N LYS A 343 9.07 -16.76 3.23
CA LYS A 343 9.80 -18.00 2.92
C LYS A 343 9.84 -19.00 4.05
N TYR A 344 9.62 -18.56 5.27
CA TYR A 344 9.70 -19.40 6.46
C TYR A 344 8.47 -19.23 7.34
N ALA A 345 8.01 -20.32 7.93
CA ALA A 345 6.99 -20.33 8.99
C ALA A 345 7.36 -21.40 10.03
N LYS A 346 7.38 -21.04 11.30
CA LYS A 346 7.73 -21.92 12.42
C LYS A 346 6.88 -21.58 13.64
N LYS A 347 6.86 -22.48 14.61
CA LYS A 347 6.05 -22.30 15.84
C LYS A 347 6.73 -21.41 16.88
N SER A 348 8.04 -21.18 16.80
CA SER A 348 8.75 -20.30 17.72
C SER A 348 9.65 -19.29 16.99
N LEU A 349 9.93 -18.16 17.66
CA LEU A 349 10.78 -17.11 17.15
C LEU A 349 12.21 -17.61 16.92
N LYS A 350 12.72 -18.45 17.85
CA LYS A 350 14.03 -19.07 17.70
C LYS A 350 14.11 -19.96 16.47
N GLU A 351 13.13 -20.86 16.27
CA GLU A 351 13.14 -21.78 15.13
C GLU A 351 13.10 -21.07 13.78
N VAL A 352 12.32 -19.97 13.65
CA VAL A 352 12.30 -19.20 12.40
C VAL A 352 13.60 -18.47 12.17
N ALA A 353 14.20 -17.89 13.22
CA ALA A 353 15.51 -17.24 13.13
C ALA A 353 16.62 -18.24 12.75
N ASP A 354 16.62 -19.41 13.37
CA ASP A 354 17.57 -20.49 13.07
C ASP A 354 17.46 -20.94 11.61
N ALA A 355 16.25 -21.22 11.14
CA ALA A 355 16.03 -21.67 9.77
C ALA A 355 16.50 -20.63 8.73
N ILE A 356 16.25 -19.34 9.00
CA ILE A 356 16.69 -18.24 8.13
C ILE A 356 18.21 -18.15 8.10
N LEU A 357 18.86 -18.17 9.27
CA LEU A 357 20.29 -17.96 9.34
C LEU A 357 21.07 -19.17 8.83
N ASP A 358 20.56 -20.41 9.05
CA ASP A 358 21.17 -21.64 8.50
C ASP A 358 21.14 -21.65 6.97
N ASP A 359 20.12 -21.05 6.34
CA ASP A 359 20.00 -21.00 4.89
C ASP A 359 20.76 -19.81 4.26
N LEU A 360 20.72 -18.64 4.90
CA LEU A 360 21.21 -17.41 4.29
C LEU A 360 22.63 -17.01 4.68
N VAL A 361 23.14 -17.46 5.84
CA VAL A 361 24.52 -17.18 6.26
C VAL A 361 25.45 -18.24 5.69
N THR A 362 26.33 -17.82 4.82
CA THR A 362 27.22 -18.69 4.08
C THR A 362 28.70 -18.23 4.23
N LYS A 363 29.64 -18.97 3.66
CA LYS A 363 31.06 -18.55 3.59
C LYS A 363 31.26 -17.23 2.81
N ASN A 364 30.27 -16.80 2.05
CA ASN A 364 30.29 -15.53 1.32
C ASN A 364 29.75 -14.35 2.14
N THR A 365 29.16 -14.61 3.30
CA THR A 365 28.64 -13.55 4.18
C THR A 365 29.80 -12.81 4.83
N ILE A 366 29.80 -11.49 4.73
CA ILE A 366 30.86 -10.62 5.26
C ILE A 366 30.43 -9.84 6.48
N THR A 367 29.15 -9.45 6.55
CA THR A 367 28.64 -8.66 7.69
C THR A 367 27.14 -8.88 7.84
N ALA A 368 26.64 -8.64 9.02
CA ALA A 368 25.22 -8.65 9.31
C ALA A 368 24.81 -7.41 10.14
N VAL A 369 23.58 -6.94 9.92
CA VAL A 369 22.94 -5.94 10.78
C VAL A 369 21.73 -6.60 11.41
N VAL A 370 21.62 -6.51 12.72
CA VAL A 370 20.51 -7.05 13.51
C VAL A 370 19.80 -5.90 14.20
N VAL A 371 18.52 -5.70 13.89
CA VAL A 371 17.65 -4.74 14.56
C VAL A 371 16.60 -5.49 15.34
N SER A 372 16.62 -5.36 16.66
CA SER A 372 15.66 -6.04 17.53
C SER A 372 14.44 -5.17 17.83
N GLY A 373 13.26 -5.78 17.76
CA GLY A 373 11.98 -5.18 18.13
C GLY A 373 11.74 -5.16 19.65
N ASN A 374 10.55 -4.67 20.01
CA ASN A 374 10.14 -4.56 21.42
C ASN A 374 9.79 -5.91 22.06
N GLU A 375 9.40 -6.92 21.27
CA GLU A 375 8.95 -8.25 21.75
C GLU A 375 9.96 -9.38 21.50
N LYS A 376 11.26 -9.10 21.50
CA LYS A 376 12.32 -10.13 21.37
C LYS A 376 12.36 -11.05 22.61
N ASP A 377 12.75 -12.33 22.42
CA ASP A 377 13.04 -13.26 23.50
C ASP A 377 14.54 -13.58 23.61
N GLU A 378 14.98 -13.99 24.80
CA GLU A 378 16.40 -14.29 25.07
C GLU A 378 16.93 -15.50 24.26
N ALA A 379 16.07 -16.50 23.99
CA ALA A 379 16.48 -17.72 23.28
C ALA A 379 16.78 -17.42 21.81
N SER A 380 15.93 -16.61 21.15
CA SER A 380 16.16 -16.19 19.77
C SER A 380 17.36 -15.24 19.68
N GLN A 381 17.50 -14.30 20.61
CA GLN A 381 18.63 -13.37 20.63
C GLN A 381 19.96 -14.13 20.74
N LYS A 382 20.08 -15.04 21.71
CA LYS A 382 21.26 -15.87 21.88
C LYS A 382 21.58 -16.72 20.65
N SER A 383 20.57 -17.30 20.04
CA SER A 383 20.75 -18.10 18.83
C SER A 383 21.25 -17.29 17.65
N ILE A 384 20.71 -16.06 17.45
CA ILE A 384 21.16 -15.13 16.40
C ILE A 384 22.64 -14.75 16.65
N GLU A 385 23.02 -14.43 17.89
CA GLU A 385 24.39 -14.08 18.26
C GLU A 385 25.36 -15.25 18.01
N GLU A 386 24.97 -16.48 18.38
CA GLU A 386 25.77 -17.68 18.15
C GLU A 386 25.97 -17.97 16.64
N LYS A 387 24.91 -17.85 15.83
CA LYS A 387 24.98 -18.12 14.38
C LYS A 387 25.73 -17.05 13.60
N LEU A 388 25.75 -15.81 14.09
CA LEU A 388 26.51 -14.71 13.51
C LEU A 388 27.91 -14.55 14.12
N ALA A 389 28.29 -15.45 15.04
CA ALA A 389 29.63 -15.43 15.67
C ALA A 389 30.74 -15.53 14.61
N GLY A 390 31.73 -14.64 14.70
CA GLY A 390 32.80 -14.54 13.71
C GLY A 390 32.55 -13.60 12.52
N LEU A 391 31.33 -13.12 12.36
CA LEU A 391 31.01 -12.05 11.40
C LEU A 391 31.08 -10.66 12.07
N LYS A 392 31.39 -9.64 11.27
CA LYS A 392 31.24 -8.26 11.72
C LYS A 392 29.74 -7.96 11.81
N THR A 393 29.22 -7.78 13.03
CA THR A 393 27.79 -7.60 13.28
C THR A 393 27.52 -6.23 13.92
N ALA A 394 26.51 -5.52 13.40
CA ALA A 394 25.96 -4.33 14.04
C ALA A 394 24.62 -4.70 14.71
N ASN A 395 24.51 -4.48 16.02
CA ASN A 395 23.30 -4.73 16.79
C ASN A 395 22.64 -3.39 17.15
N ILE A 396 21.38 -3.21 16.76
CA ILE A 396 20.58 -2.01 16.94
C ILE A 396 19.33 -2.39 17.73
N ASN A 397 19.03 -1.66 18.79
CA ASN A 397 17.74 -1.77 19.46
C ASN A 397 16.74 -0.87 18.72
N GLY A 398 15.99 -1.43 17.79
CA GLY A 398 15.02 -0.69 16.97
C GLY A 398 13.73 -0.36 17.72
N ASN A 399 13.36 -1.19 18.69
CA ASN A 399 12.11 -1.07 19.47
C ASN A 399 10.86 -0.92 18.57
N GLN A 400 10.93 -1.47 17.35
CA GLN A 400 9.80 -1.46 16.42
C GLN A 400 8.68 -2.38 16.89
N GLU A 401 7.44 -1.97 16.60
CA GLU A 401 6.24 -2.78 16.78
C GLU A 401 6.07 -3.74 15.59
N ASN A 402 5.28 -4.79 15.75
CA ASN A 402 4.91 -5.77 14.71
C ASN A 402 6.04 -6.65 14.15
N TYR A 403 7.31 -6.30 14.34
CA TYR A 403 8.44 -7.09 13.90
C TYR A 403 9.38 -7.38 15.06
N TYR A 404 9.71 -8.66 15.23
CA TYR A 404 10.63 -9.14 16.26
C TYR A 404 12.07 -8.82 15.93
N TYR A 405 12.44 -9.01 14.65
CA TYR A 405 13.76 -8.70 14.12
C TYR A 405 13.67 -8.21 12.67
N TYR A 406 14.58 -7.28 12.35
CA TYR A 406 15.08 -7.06 11.01
C TYR A 406 16.52 -7.52 10.94
N LEU A 407 16.88 -8.27 9.88
CA LEU A 407 18.25 -8.72 9.64
C LEU A 407 18.67 -8.30 8.23
N TYR A 408 19.88 -7.78 8.09
CA TYR A 408 20.47 -7.53 6.79
C TYR A 408 21.76 -8.33 6.68
N ILE A 409 21.82 -9.23 5.71
CA ILE A 409 22.94 -10.15 5.51
C ILE A 409 23.65 -9.71 4.23
N GLU A 410 24.89 -9.25 4.38
CA GLU A 410 25.71 -8.75 3.28
C GLU A 410 26.68 -9.80 2.80
N ASN A 411 26.69 -10.03 1.49
CA ASN A 411 27.52 -11.03 0.87
C ASN A 411 28.58 -10.39 -0.03
N LYS A 412 29.78 -10.95 -0.06
CA LYS A 412 30.83 -10.54 -1.00
C LYS A 412 30.45 -10.90 -2.43
N ASP A 413 31.05 -10.20 -3.37
CA ASP A 413 31.00 -10.58 -4.77
C ASP A 413 31.72 -11.94 -4.96
N PRO A 414 31.05 -12.97 -5.48
CA PRO A 414 31.68 -14.27 -5.68
C PRO A 414 32.84 -14.22 -6.69
N ASN A 415 32.90 -13.17 -7.50
CA ASN A 415 33.97 -12.99 -8.50
C ASN A 415 35.16 -12.17 -7.97
N MET A 416 35.05 -11.58 -6.75
CA MET A 416 36.20 -10.93 -6.15
C MET A 416 37.20 -11.96 -5.62
N PRO A 417 38.51 -11.83 -5.93
CA PRO A 417 39.52 -12.71 -5.40
C PRO A 417 39.53 -12.60 -3.85
N GLU A 418 39.76 -13.74 -3.19
CA GLU A 418 40.01 -13.76 -1.74
C GLU A 418 41.21 -12.86 -1.43
N ILE A 419 40.94 -11.69 -0.85
CA ILE A 419 42.01 -10.86 -0.30
C ILE A 419 42.44 -11.61 0.98
N ALA A 420 43.58 -12.24 0.90
CA ALA A 420 44.22 -12.80 2.09
C ALA A 420 44.45 -11.66 3.08
N ILE A 421 43.72 -11.71 4.22
CA ILE A 421 43.90 -10.84 5.38
C ILE A 421 45.03 -11.36 6.22
#